data_db51b47816037a7f844c5a76f7fb3a65
#
_entry.id   db51b47816037a7f844c5a76f7fb3a65
#
_cell.length_a   1.000
_cell.length_b   1.000
_cell.length_c   1.000
_cell.angle_alpha   90.00
_cell.angle_beta   90.00
_cell.angle_gamma   90.00
#
_symmetry.space_group_name_H-M   'P 1'
#
loop_
_entity.id
_entity.type
_entity.pdbx_description
1 polymer ?
#
loop_
_entity_poly.entity_id
_entity_poly.type
_entity_poly.pdbx_seq_one_letter_code
_entity_poly.pdbx_strand_id
1 'polypeptide(L)'
;YQENLFKDGFNAITASNTTKELPIYNVQTNKKQVALSFDAAWGNEDTRKILDILKKYKINVTFFMTGGWVESYPDDVKAIKKAGHDLGNHSENHKHMPTLSTSEMCNELTKVTDKVKKLTGTTMCLFRPPYGDYDNNLIIQAKNCGYYTIQWNVDSLDWKNYGVDSIVNTVLNHKDLKNGSIILMHNGAKYTAQALPK
;
A
#
# COMPACT_ATOMS: atom_id res chain seq x y z
N TYR A 1 -13.50 25.75 -36.91
CA TYR A 1 -13.24 26.62 -35.74
C TYR A 1 -12.13 26.09 -34.83
N GLN A 2 -11.22 25.25 -35.30
CA GLN A 2 -10.11 24.70 -34.50
C GLN A 2 -8.71 24.76 -35.13
N GLU A 3 -8.48 25.57 -36.16
CA GLU A 3 -7.19 25.62 -36.86
C GLU A 3 -6.33 26.87 -36.65
N ASN A 4 -6.68 27.80 -35.77
CA ASN A 4 -5.93 29.06 -35.61
C ASN A 4 -5.35 29.34 -34.21
N LEU A 5 -5.15 28.33 -33.37
CA LEU A 5 -4.62 28.51 -31.99
C LEU A 5 -3.11 28.25 -31.84
N PHE A 6 -2.37 28.04 -32.94
CA PHE A 6 -0.93 27.67 -32.85
C PHE A 6 0.00 28.64 -33.65
N LYS A 7 -0.40 29.87 -33.93
CA LYS A 7 0.44 30.80 -34.71
C LYS A 7 1.03 31.97 -33.95
N ASP A 8 0.75 32.15 -32.69
CA ASP A 8 1.43 33.20 -31.90
C ASP A 8 2.46 32.50 -30.97
N GLY A 9 3.73 32.89 -31.17
CA GLY A 9 4.87 32.33 -30.47
C GLY A 9 4.71 32.48 -28.95
N PHE A 10 4.22 31.45 -28.33
CA PHE A 10 4.29 31.28 -26.87
C PHE A 10 5.74 30.94 -26.53
N ASN A 11 6.51 31.93 -26.07
CA ASN A 11 7.62 31.68 -25.17
C ASN A 11 7.03 31.00 -23.94
N ALA A 12 7.08 29.68 -23.92
CA ALA A 12 6.78 28.91 -22.74
C ALA A 12 7.83 29.28 -21.68
N ILE A 13 7.50 30.26 -20.85
CA ILE A 13 8.09 30.36 -19.53
C ILE A 13 7.60 29.07 -18.86
N THR A 14 8.43 28.05 -18.84
CA THR A 14 8.28 26.90 -17.97
C THR A 14 8.45 27.39 -16.54
N ALA A 15 7.41 28.03 -16.00
CA ALA A 15 7.23 28.07 -14.57
C ALA A 15 7.04 26.62 -14.17
N SER A 16 8.10 26.02 -13.65
CA SER A 16 8.06 24.74 -12.95
C SER A 16 7.20 24.93 -11.68
N ASN A 17 5.90 25.06 -11.85
CA ASN A 17 4.94 24.82 -10.79
C ASN A 17 4.89 23.29 -10.60
N THR A 18 5.92 22.73 -9.99
CA THR A 18 5.86 21.38 -9.45
C THR A 18 4.91 21.44 -8.25
N THR A 19 3.61 21.32 -8.53
CA THR A 19 2.65 20.99 -7.49
C THR A 19 3.18 19.73 -6.82
N LYS A 20 3.42 19.82 -5.50
CA LYS A 20 3.93 18.69 -4.73
C LYS A 20 2.86 17.59 -4.73
N GLU A 21 3.11 16.52 -5.45
CA GLU A 21 2.26 15.33 -5.40
C GLU A 21 2.46 14.61 -4.07
N LEU A 22 1.35 14.23 -3.42
CA LEU A 22 1.38 13.55 -2.13
C LEU A 22 0.61 12.24 -2.22
N PRO A 23 1.12 11.17 -1.60
CA PRO A 23 0.36 9.94 -1.43
C PRO A 23 -0.75 10.12 -0.38
N ILE A 24 -1.64 9.17 -0.30
CA ILE A 24 -2.75 9.16 0.67
C ILE A 24 -2.23 8.61 2.00
N TYR A 25 -2.15 9.45 3.03
CA TYR A 25 -1.73 9.08 4.38
C TYR A 25 -2.88 8.70 5.30
N ASN A 26 -4.04 9.26 5.07
CA ASN A 26 -5.28 9.04 5.83
C ASN A 26 -6.49 9.43 4.99
N VAL A 27 -7.67 9.04 5.42
CA VAL A 27 -8.95 9.35 4.78
C VAL A 27 -9.68 10.42 5.57
N GLN A 28 -10.17 11.46 4.91
CA GLN A 28 -11.01 12.45 5.58
C GLN A 28 -12.39 11.86 5.85
N THR A 29 -12.73 11.69 7.13
CA THR A 29 -14.02 11.13 7.56
C THR A 29 -14.39 11.58 8.96
N ASN A 30 -15.69 11.75 9.22
CA ASN A 30 -16.24 11.99 10.55
C ASN A 30 -16.65 10.69 11.27
N LYS A 31 -16.61 9.55 10.57
CA LYS A 31 -16.92 8.25 11.18
C LYS A 31 -15.75 7.79 12.05
N LYS A 32 -16.07 7.22 13.22
CA LYS A 32 -15.07 6.61 14.11
C LYS A 32 -14.57 5.30 13.52
N GLN A 33 -13.65 5.39 12.59
CA GLN A 33 -13.08 4.24 11.89
C GLN A 33 -11.64 4.52 11.47
N VAL A 34 -10.86 3.46 11.38
CA VAL A 34 -9.48 3.44 10.87
C VAL A 34 -9.34 2.34 9.83
N ALA A 35 -8.32 2.40 8.99
CA ALA A 35 -7.96 1.36 8.04
C ALA A 35 -6.71 0.63 8.57
N LEU A 36 -6.85 -0.66 8.87
CA LEU A 36 -5.70 -1.53 9.11
C LEU A 36 -5.15 -2.01 7.76
N SER A 37 -3.86 -2.04 7.62
CA SER A 37 -3.19 -2.51 6.41
C SER A 37 -1.93 -3.29 6.74
N PHE A 38 -1.64 -4.31 5.92
CA PHE A 38 -0.51 -5.22 6.11
C PHE A 38 0.36 -5.20 4.88
N ASP A 39 1.65 -4.96 5.05
CA ASP A 39 2.64 -5.19 4.01
C ASP A 39 3.12 -6.64 4.09
N ALA A 40 3.09 -7.35 2.96
CA ALA A 40 3.45 -8.75 2.82
C ALA A 40 4.62 -8.87 1.83
N ALA A 41 5.83 -8.86 2.36
CA ALA A 41 7.07 -8.94 1.59
C ALA A 41 7.93 -10.15 1.93
N TRP A 42 7.75 -10.73 3.11
CA TRP A 42 8.49 -11.89 3.60
C TRP A 42 7.60 -12.76 4.49
N GLY A 43 7.89 -14.06 4.54
CA GLY A 43 7.18 -15.01 5.39
C GLY A 43 5.66 -15.09 5.21
N ASN A 44 5.05 -16.15 5.70
CA ASN A 44 3.60 -16.31 5.71
C ASN A 44 3.09 -17.07 6.95
N GLU A 45 3.95 -17.27 7.94
CA GLU A 45 3.71 -18.15 9.08
C GLU A 45 2.53 -17.68 9.93
N ASP A 46 2.23 -16.39 9.92
CA ASP A 46 1.13 -15.79 10.67
C ASP A 46 -0.09 -15.44 9.80
N THR A 47 -0.02 -15.57 8.47
CA THR A 47 -1.09 -15.17 7.55
C THR A 47 -2.43 -15.79 7.94
N ARG A 48 -2.48 -17.10 8.17
CA ARG A 48 -3.73 -17.79 8.53
C ARG A 48 -4.27 -17.32 9.87
N LYS A 49 -3.39 -17.10 10.84
CA LYS A 49 -3.77 -16.60 12.17
C LYS A 49 -4.32 -15.19 12.09
N ILE A 50 -3.71 -14.30 11.29
CA ILE A 50 -4.22 -12.95 11.02
C ILE A 50 -5.62 -13.03 10.39
N LEU A 51 -5.82 -13.86 9.36
CA LEU A 51 -7.13 -14.04 8.71
C LEU A 51 -8.20 -14.54 9.68
N ASP A 52 -7.87 -15.50 10.56
CA ASP A 52 -8.81 -16.03 11.56
C ASP A 52 -9.21 -14.94 12.58
N ILE A 53 -8.27 -14.11 13.00
CA ILE A 53 -8.53 -12.96 13.90
C ILE A 53 -9.44 -11.96 13.20
N LEU A 54 -9.12 -11.53 11.98
CA LEU A 54 -9.92 -10.58 11.21
C LEU A 54 -11.35 -11.10 10.98
N LYS A 55 -11.49 -12.39 10.67
CA LYS A 55 -12.79 -13.06 10.54
C LYS A 55 -13.58 -13.03 11.86
N LYS A 56 -12.93 -13.36 12.98
CA LYS A 56 -13.55 -13.34 14.33
C LYS A 56 -14.12 -11.95 14.66
N TYR A 57 -13.39 -10.90 14.33
CA TYR A 57 -13.80 -9.52 14.60
C TYR A 57 -14.60 -8.88 13.45
N LYS A 58 -14.84 -9.62 12.34
CA LYS A 58 -15.56 -9.15 11.14
C LYS A 58 -14.96 -7.87 10.55
N ILE A 59 -13.63 -7.83 10.45
CA ILE A 59 -12.87 -6.69 9.95
C ILE A 59 -12.30 -7.03 8.58
N ASN A 60 -12.48 -6.14 7.62
CA ASN A 60 -11.82 -6.18 6.32
C ASN A 60 -10.64 -5.21 6.32
N VAL A 61 -9.56 -5.60 5.68
CA VAL A 61 -8.29 -4.85 5.63
C VAL A 61 -7.71 -4.90 4.22
N THR A 62 -6.61 -4.17 3.99
CA THR A 62 -5.84 -4.25 2.76
C THR A 62 -4.50 -4.94 3.01
N PHE A 63 -4.15 -5.91 2.16
CA PHE A 63 -2.83 -6.51 2.11
C PHE A 63 -2.08 -5.98 0.90
N PHE A 64 -0.96 -5.29 1.11
CA PHE A 64 -0.04 -4.83 0.08
C PHE A 64 1.05 -5.88 -0.11
N MET A 65 1.03 -6.57 -1.24
CA MET A 65 1.86 -7.76 -1.48
C MET A 65 2.93 -7.46 -2.51
N THR A 66 4.17 -7.93 -2.26
CA THR A 66 5.21 -7.95 -3.28
C THR A 66 4.99 -9.06 -4.30
N GLY A 67 5.54 -8.91 -5.50
CA GLY A 67 5.47 -9.94 -6.53
C GLY A 67 6.14 -11.26 -6.11
N GLY A 68 7.26 -11.17 -5.40
CA GLY A 68 7.94 -12.34 -4.84
C GLY A 68 7.10 -13.07 -3.79
N TRP A 69 6.39 -12.33 -2.92
CA TRP A 69 5.49 -12.94 -1.94
C TRP A 69 4.29 -13.62 -2.60
N VAL A 70 3.68 -12.98 -3.61
CA VAL A 70 2.57 -13.55 -4.39
C VAL A 70 2.98 -14.85 -5.08
N GLU A 71 4.20 -14.91 -5.60
CA GLU A 71 4.74 -16.08 -6.28
C GLU A 71 5.04 -17.23 -5.30
N SER A 72 5.57 -16.89 -4.13
CA SER A 72 5.90 -17.87 -3.08
C SER A 72 4.67 -18.43 -2.36
N TYR A 73 3.60 -17.62 -2.22
CA TYR A 73 2.42 -17.97 -1.39
C TYR A 73 1.08 -17.76 -2.11
N PRO A 74 0.88 -18.37 -3.31
CA PRO A 74 -0.31 -18.13 -4.13
C PRO A 74 -1.62 -18.56 -3.45
N ASP A 75 -1.57 -19.56 -2.56
CA ASP A 75 -2.76 -20.01 -1.83
C ASP A 75 -3.15 -19.06 -0.70
N ASP A 76 -2.21 -18.31 -0.13
CA ASP A 76 -2.51 -17.25 0.82
C ASP A 76 -3.13 -16.06 0.12
N VAL A 77 -2.66 -15.67 -1.07
CA VAL A 77 -3.30 -14.64 -1.90
C VAL A 77 -4.77 -14.96 -2.17
N LYS A 78 -5.05 -16.21 -2.58
CA LYS A 78 -6.45 -16.69 -2.79
C LYS A 78 -7.26 -16.65 -1.50
N ALA A 79 -6.66 -17.03 -0.36
CA ALA A 79 -7.33 -17.03 0.94
C ALA A 79 -7.66 -15.61 1.41
N ILE A 80 -6.74 -14.65 1.26
CA ILE A 80 -6.94 -13.24 1.56
C ILE A 80 -8.12 -12.71 0.73
N LYS A 81 -8.13 -12.96 -0.58
CA LYS A 81 -9.23 -12.56 -1.46
C LYS A 81 -10.55 -13.21 -1.07
N LYS A 82 -10.56 -14.53 -0.82
CA LYS A 82 -11.76 -15.28 -0.42
C LYS A 82 -12.34 -14.79 0.90
N ALA A 83 -11.49 -14.31 1.81
CA ALA A 83 -11.92 -13.72 3.08
C ALA A 83 -12.50 -12.29 2.94
N GLY A 84 -12.50 -11.72 1.72
CA GLY A 84 -13.09 -10.40 1.44
C GLY A 84 -12.17 -9.22 1.72
N HIS A 85 -10.86 -9.46 1.88
CA HIS A 85 -9.88 -8.39 2.04
C HIS A 85 -9.49 -7.77 0.71
N ASP A 86 -9.06 -6.51 0.75
CA ASP A 86 -8.52 -5.82 -0.42
C ASP A 86 -7.08 -6.26 -0.70
N LEU A 87 -6.75 -6.33 -2.00
CA LEU A 87 -5.44 -6.68 -2.49
C LEU A 87 -4.76 -5.42 -3.03
N GLY A 88 -3.63 -5.06 -2.46
CA GLY A 88 -2.79 -3.93 -2.84
C GLY A 88 -1.43 -4.39 -3.36
N ASN A 89 -0.80 -3.51 -4.11
CA ASN A 89 0.49 -3.72 -4.77
C ASN A 89 1.62 -3.14 -3.92
N HIS A 90 2.69 -3.91 -3.71
CA HIS A 90 3.90 -3.47 -2.98
C HIS A 90 5.17 -3.62 -3.82
N SER A 91 5.07 -3.43 -5.13
CA SER A 91 6.07 -3.66 -6.17
C SER A 91 6.48 -5.13 -6.36
N GLU A 92 7.10 -5.42 -7.48
CA GLU A 92 7.54 -6.78 -7.81
C GLU A 92 8.69 -7.24 -6.91
N ASN A 93 9.73 -6.39 -6.75
CA ASN A 93 11.01 -6.78 -6.14
C ASN A 93 11.36 -5.96 -4.90
N HIS A 94 10.42 -5.22 -4.32
CA HIS A 94 10.63 -4.39 -3.13
C HIS A 94 11.83 -3.42 -3.26
N LYS A 95 11.99 -2.79 -4.43
CA LYS A 95 13.08 -1.83 -4.69
C LYS A 95 12.77 -0.44 -4.17
N HIS A 96 13.79 0.41 -4.02
CA HIS A 96 13.66 1.85 -3.88
C HIS A 96 13.14 2.44 -5.19
N MET A 97 11.81 2.53 -5.32
CA MET A 97 11.11 2.87 -6.56
C MET A 97 11.54 4.22 -7.18
N PRO A 98 11.83 5.30 -6.41
CA PRO A 98 12.28 6.57 -6.98
C PRO A 98 13.60 6.49 -7.75
N THR A 99 14.41 5.44 -7.53
CA THR A 99 15.68 5.26 -8.24
C THR A 99 15.53 4.62 -9.62
N LEU A 100 14.32 4.19 -9.96
CA LEU A 100 14.02 3.46 -11.19
C LEU A 100 13.63 4.43 -12.33
N SER A 101 13.84 4.00 -13.56
CA SER A 101 13.25 4.67 -14.72
C SER A 101 11.73 4.54 -14.73
N THR A 102 11.04 5.42 -15.42
CA THR A 102 9.57 5.40 -15.58
C THR A 102 9.05 4.03 -16.05
N SER A 103 9.71 3.43 -17.03
CA SER A 103 9.33 2.11 -17.55
C SER A 103 9.52 1.00 -16.52
N GLU A 104 10.58 1.06 -15.72
CA GLU A 104 10.81 0.10 -14.64
C GLU A 104 9.79 0.26 -13.52
N MET A 105 9.42 1.50 -13.14
CA MET A 105 8.35 1.76 -12.17
C MET A 105 7.05 1.07 -12.58
N CYS A 106 6.60 1.28 -13.82
CA CYS A 106 5.39 0.63 -14.33
C CYS A 106 5.53 -0.91 -14.37
N ASN A 107 6.68 -1.43 -14.77
CA ASN A 107 6.92 -2.88 -14.77
C ASN A 107 6.87 -3.49 -13.36
N GLU A 108 7.44 -2.83 -12.35
CA GLU A 108 7.35 -3.26 -10.95
C GLU A 108 5.89 -3.33 -10.47
N LEU A 109 5.00 -2.46 -10.97
CA LEU A 109 3.60 -2.44 -10.60
C LEU A 109 2.76 -3.45 -11.40
N THR A 110 2.92 -3.48 -12.73
CA THR A 110 2.07 -4.30 -13.59
C THR A 110 2.31 -5.79 -13.39
N LYS A 111 3.57 -6.22 -13.20
CA LYS A 111 3.90 -7.63 -12.96
C LYS A 111 3.16 -8.23 -11.77
N VAL A 112 3.13 -7.51 -10.64
CA VAL A 112 2.41 -7.99 -9.44
C VAL A 112 0.91 -8.06 -9.71
N THR A 113 0.34 -7.04 -10.35
CA THR A 113 -1.09 -7.02 -10.67
C THR A 113 -1.46 -8.16 -11.61
N ASP A 114 -0.63 -8.46 -12.61
CA ASP A 114 -0.88 -9.57 -13.53
C ASP A 114 -0.86 -10.93 -12.81
N LYS A 115 0.11 -11.13 -11.89
CA LYS A 115 0.18 -12.33 -11.04
C LYS A 115 -1.09 -12.47 -10.18
N VAL A 116 -1.49 -11.40 -9.48
CA VAL A 116 -2.67 -11.40 -8.62
C VAL A 116 -3.95 -11.59 -9.44
N LYS A 117 -4.06 -10.93 -10.59
CA LYS A 117 -5.21 -11.08 -11.50
C LYS A 117 -5.33 -12.51 -12.02
N LYS A 118 -4.23 -13.16 -12.35
CA LYS A 118 -4.22 -14.58 -12.76
C LYS A 118 -4.72 -15.51 -11.66
N LEU A 119 -4.39 -15.23 -10.40
CA LEU A 119 -4.78 -16.05 -9.25
C LEU A 119 -6.21 -15.82 -8.78
N THR A 120 -6.70 -14.58 -8.85
CA THR A 120 -7.91 -14.13 -8.13
C THR A 120 -8.95 -13.43 -9.02
N GLY A 121 -8.61 -13.08 -10.25
CA GLY A 121 -9.42 -12.24 -11.14
C GLY A 121 -9.41 -10.75 -10.77
N THR A 122 -8.71 -10.34 -9.69
CA THR A 122 -8.70 -8.96 -9.20
C THR A 122 -7.63 -8.13 -9.90
N THR A 123 -8.01 -6.97 -10.43
CA THR A 123 -7.07 -5.92 -10.86
C THR A 123 -6.84 -4.97 -9.70
N MET A 124 -5.60 -4.84 -9.25
CA MET A 124 -5.24 -3.94 -8.15
C MET A 124 -5.13 -2.50 -8.63
N CYS A 125 -5.56 -1.55 -7.79
CA CYS A 125 -5.44 -0.11 -8.04
C CYS A 125 -4.80 0.66 -6.85
N LEU A 126 -4.47 -0.02 -5.76
CA LEU A 126 -3.77 0.57 -4.61
C LEU A 126 -2.32 0.12 -4.65
N PHE A 127 -1.41 1.07 -4.48
CA PHE A 127 0.02 0.82 -4.43
C PHE A 127 0.62 1.45 -3.17
N ARG A 128 1.45 0.69 -2.48
CA ARG A 128 2.27 1.22 -1.38
C ARG A 128 3.74 1.11 -1.76
N PRO A 129 4.48 2.23 -1.78
CA PRO A 129 5.91 2.20 -2.08
C PRO A 129 6.67 1.41 -1.01
N PRO A 130 7.60 0.53 -1.41
CA PRO A 130 8.56 -0.07 -0.50
C PRO A 130 9.28 0.97 0.34
N TYR A 131 9.52 0.67 1.62
CA TYR A 131 10.17 1.57 2.60
C TYR A 131 9.41 2.88 2.87
N GLY A 132 8.23 3.08 2.29
CA GLY A 132 7.56 4.38 2.27
C GLY A 132 8.28 5.44 1.42
N ASP A 133 9.22 5.02 0.58
CA ASP A 133 10.08 5.88 -0.22
C ASP A 133 9.36 6.32 -1.51
N TYR A 134 9.21 7.64 -1.70
CA TYR A 134 8.56 8.20 -2.87
C TYR A 134 9.08 9.60 -3.22
N ASP A 135 8.91 9.97 -4.48
CA ASP A 135 9.04 11.32 -5.00
C ASP A 135 7.82 11.68 -5.88
N ASN A 136 7.78 12.90 -6.36
CA ASN A 136 6.71 13.36 -7.26
C ASN A 136 6.61 12.49 -8.52
N ASN A 137 7.75 12.09 -9.09
CA ASN A 137 7.78 11.30 -10.30
C ASN A 137 7.12 9.94 -10.08
N LEU A 138 7.46 9.24 -9.00
CA LEU A 138 6.85 7.95 -8.68
C LEU A 138 5.32 8.06 -8.52
N ILE A 139 4.83 9.09 -7.83
CA ILE A 139 3.38 9.27 -7.63
C ILE A 139 2.68 9.49 -8.97
N ILE A 140 3.24 10.35 -9.83
CA ILE A 140 2.72 10.63 -11.16
C ILE A 140 2.72 9.35 -12.01
N GLN A 141 3.82 8.60 -12.03
CA GLN A 141 3.91 7.38 -12.81
C GLN A 141 2.98 6.28 -12.29
N ALA A 142 2.87 6.09 -10.98
CA ALA A 142 1.91 5.17 -10.40
C ALA A 142 0.47 5.52 -10.83
N LYS A 143 0.10 6.79 -10.79
CA LYS A 143 -1.20 7.29 -11.27
C LYS A 143 -1.41 7.01 -12.75
N ASN A 144 -0.42 7.28 -13.58
CA ASN A 144 -0.47 7.00 -15.03
C ASN A 144 -0.62 5.50 -15.33
N CYS A 145 -0.07 4.64 -14.47
CA CYS A 145 -0.22 3.18 -14.55
C CYS A 145 -1.52 2.67 -13.88
N GLY A 146 -2.41 3.56 -13.40
CA GLY A 146 -3.71 3.20 -12.84
C GLY A 146 -3.73 2.95 -11.33
N TYR A 147 -2.74 3.44 -10.58
CA TYR A 147 -2.64 3.22 -9.13
C TYR A 147 -2.76 4.50 -8.31
N TYR A 148 -3.42 4.38 -7.15
CA TYR A 148 -3.37 5.37 -6.08
C TYR A 148 -2.25 4.99 -5.10
N THR A 149 -1.35 5.94 -4.84
CA THR A 149 -0.24 5.73 -3.90
C THR A 149 -0.73 5.90 -2.46
N ILE A 150 -0.60 4.84 -1.66
CA ILE A 150 -1.08 4.77 -0.28
C ILE A 150 0.12 4.71 0.66
N GLN A 151 0.12 5.60 1.65
CA GLN A 151 1.04 5.61 2.78
C GLN A 151 0.29 5.23 4.07
N TRP A 152 0.75 5.71 5.19
CA TRP A 152 0.16 5.58 6.52
C TRP A 152 0.48 6.82 7.35
N ASN A 153 -0.33 7.11 8.34
CA ASN A 153 -0.03 8.13 9.35
C ASN A 153 0.20 7.52 10.74
N VAL A 154 0.00 6.21 10.89
CA VAL A 154 0.30 5.46 12.12
C VAL A 154 1.13 4.24 11.76
N ASP A 155 2.40 4.21 12.18
CA ASP A 155 3.27 3.04 12.06
C ASP A 155 3.22 2.25 13.37
N SER A 156 2.85 0.99 13.30
CA SER A 156 2.80 0.11 14.48
C SER A 156 4.18 -0.25 15.01
N LEU A 157 5.23 -0.09 14.22
CA LEU A 157 6.61 -0.52 14.49
C LEU A 157 6.73 -2.01 14.82
N ASP A 158 5.79 -2.84 14.35
CA ASP A 158 5.74 -4.28 14.58
C ASP A 158 6.97 -5.00 14.04
N TRP A 159 7.53 -4.50 12.94
CA TRP A 159 8.77 -4.97 12.32
C TRP A 159 10.02 -4.87 13.20
N LYS A 160 9.98 -4.04 14.26
CA LYS A 160 11.09 -3.90 15.23
C LYS A 160 11.13 -5.01 16.26
N ASN A 161 10.10 -5.85 16.34
CA ASN A 161 10.02 -6.99 17.24
C ASN A 161 10.17 -6.65 18.75
N TYR A 162 9.71 -5.48 19.19
CA TYR A 162 9.77 -5.04 20.59
C TYR A 162 8.71 -5.70 21.50
N GLY A 163 7.85 -6.54 20.93
CA GLY A 163 6.83 -7.30 21.67
C GLY A 163 5.41 -6.75 21.49
N VAL A 164 4.45 -7.54 21.95
CA VAL A 164 3.00 -7.27 21.79
C VAL A 164 2.60 -5.93 22.40
N ASP A 165 2.99 -5.68 23.65
CA ASP A 165 2.59 -4.46 24.36
C ASP A 165 3.18 -3.19 23.72
N SER A 166 4.37 -3.30 23.15
CA SER A 166 4.98 -2.20 22.39
C SER A 166 4.15 -1.84 21.16
N ILE A 167 3.70 -2.82 20.38
CA ILE A 167 2.85 -2.61 19.20
C ILE A 167 1.54 -1.94 19.62
N VAL A 168 0.86 -2.51 20.61
CA VAL A 168 -0.43 -1.99 21.10
C VAL A 168 -0.29 -0.55 21.59
N ASN A 169 0.70 -0.27 22.45
CA ASN A 169 0.95 1.07 22.97
C ASN A 169 1.33 2.06 21.86
N THR A 170 2.16 1.64 20.90
CA THR A 170 2.55 2.49 19.77
C THR A 170 1.35 2.93 18.96
N VAL A 171 0.43 2.02 18.66
CA VAL A 171 -0.77 2.33 17.85
C VAL A 171 -1.77 3.13 18.66
N LEU A 172 -2.17 2.65 19.85
CA LEU A 172 -3.27 3.27 20.61
C LEU A 172 -2.91 4.64 21.18
N ASN A 173 -1.64 4.91 21.46
CA ASN A 173 -1.16 6.20 21.98
C ASN A 173 -0.47 7.05 20.90
N HIS A 174 -0.61 6.68 19.61
CA HIS A 174 0.02 7.45 18.53
C HIS A 174 -0.62 8.84 18.42
N LYS A 175 0.21 9.89 18.43
CA LYS A 175 -0.25 11.29 18.41
C LYS A 175 -1.13 11.65 17.20
N ASP A 176 -0.92 10.95 16.08
CA ASP A 176 -1.64 11.18 14.83
C ASP A 176 -2.81 10.19 14.62
N LEU A 177 -3.12 9.33 15.60
CA LEU A 177 -4.26 8.42 15.52
C LEU A 177 -5.56 9.24 15.60
N LYS A 178 -6.36 9.13 14.54
CA LYS A 178 -7.63 9.84 14.40
C LYS A 178 -8.58 9.09 13.48
N ASN A 179 -9.80 9.59 13.35
CA ASN A 179 -10.73 9.08 12.36
C ASN A 179 -10.10 9.12 10.97
N GLY A 180 -10.19 8.00 10.24
CA GLY A 180 -9.61 7.85 8.90
C GLY A 180 -8.12 7.54 8.87
N SER A 181 -7.46 7.32 10.01
CA SER A 181 -6.05 6.88 10.04
C SER A 181 -5.86 5.59 9.26
N ILE A 182 -4.74 5.53 8.53
CA ILE A 182 -4.23 4.31 7.92
C ILE A 182 -3.08 3.82 8.79
N ILE A 183 -3.21 2.59 9.28
CA ILE A 183 -2.26 1.96 10.20
C ILE A 183 -1.43 0.93 9.43
N LEU A 184 -0.11 1.07 9.49
CA LEU A 184 0.84 0.11 8.91
C LEU A 184 1.11 -1.01 9.90
N MET A 185 0.98 -2.22 9.42
CA MET A 185 1.43 -3.47 10.03
C MET A 185 2.11 -4.34 8.97
N HIS A 186 2.72 -5.44 9.38
CA HIS A 186 3.37 -6.38 8.48
C HIS A 186 2.87 -7.81 8.71
N ASN A 187 2.59 -8.49 7.61
CA ASN A 187 2.44 -9.93 7.59
C ASN A 187 3.84 -10.57 7.67
N GLY A 188 4.03 -11.55 8.55
CA GLY A 188 5.32 -12.17 8.81
C GLY A 188 6.13 -11.52 9.95
N ALA A 189 5.67 -10.43 10.56
CA ALA A 189 6.31 -9.86 11.75
C ALA A 189 5.93 -10.66 13.00
N LYS A 190 6.92 -10.91 13.85
CA LYS A 190 6.88 -11.90 14.96
C LYS A 190 5.68 -11.76 15.90
N TYR A 191 5.23 -10.54 16.18
CA TYR A 191 4.24 -10.28 17.23
C TYR A 191 2.93 -9.67 16.73
N THR A 192 2.81 -9.41 15.42
CA THR A 192 1.64 -8.74 14.83
C THR A 192 0.36 -9.51 15.07
N ALA A 193 0.35 -10.82 14.78
CA ALA A 193 -0.81 -11.65 15.00
C ALA A 193 -1.23 -11.76 16.49
N GLN A 194 -0.30 -11.64 17.44
CA GLN A 194 -0.61 -11.62 18.86
C GLN A 194 -1.11 -10.25 19.35
N ALA A 195 -0.64 -9.15 18.74
CA ALA A 195 -1.05 -7.80 19.08
C ALA A 195 -2.43 -7.44 18.53
N LEU A 196 -2.78 -7.97 17.35
CA LEU A 196 -3.99 -7.62 16.61
C LEU A 196 -5.32 -7.75 17.40
N PRO A 197 -5.53 -8.71 18.31
CA PRO A 197 -6.76 -8.82 19.10
C PRO A 197 -6.79 -7.94 20.37
N LYS A 198 -5.72 -7.21 20.68
CA LYS A 198 -5.61 -6.33 21.84
C LYS A 198 -6.13 -4.93 21.56
#